data_c7630195786531cfcf74f5ef05e85648
#
_entry.id   c7630195786531cfcf74f5ef05e85648
#
_cell.length_a   1.000
_cell.length_b   1.000
_cell.length_c   1.000
_cell.angle_alpha   90.00
_cell.angle_beta   90.00
_cell.angle_gamma   90.00
#
_symmetry.space_group_name_H-M   'P 1'
#
loop_
_entity.id
_entity.type
_entity.pdbx_description
1 polymer ?
#
loop_
_entity_poly.entity_id
_entity_poly.type
_entity_poly.pdbx_seq_one_letter_code
_entity_poly.pdbx_strand_id
1 'polypeptide(L)'
;RFTSREEAIHALTQRLAALGKISSTEQFLEEVYCRESLGPTALGEGLAVPHGKTAAVKEAAFAVATLSEPLQWEGVDGPEAVDLVVLLAIPPNEAGTTHMKLLTALTTRLADDELRARIQSATTPDELLSALDDKGDAQHTASFSYAPTIVCVTACPAGIAHTYMAAEYLEKAGRKLGVNIYVEKQGANGIEERLTAEQLNSATACIFAA
;
A
#
# COMPACT_ATOMS: atom_id res chain seq x y z
N ARG A 1 2.97 -0.14 -23.75
CA ARG A 1 4.11 0.57 -23.18
C ARG A 1 3.69 1.99 -22.87
N PHE A 2 3.86 2.46 -21.65
CA PHE A 2 3.58 3.83 -21.26
C PHE A 2 4.86 4.65 -21.27
N THR A 3 4.75 5.92 -21.62
CA THR A 3 5.88 6.87 -21.68
C THR A 3 5.85 7.88 -20.53
N SER A 4 4.72 8.00 -19.83
CA SER A 4 4.55 8.87 -18.67
C SER A 4 3.56 8.30 -17.66
N ARG A 5 3.59 8.83 -16.43
CA ARG A 5 2.62 8.50 -15.37
C ARG A 5 1.19 8.88 -15.77
N GLU A 6 1.03 9.99 -16.46
CA GLU A 6 -0.27 10.48 -16.93
C GLU A 6 -0.89 9.50 -17.93
N GLU A 7 -0.07 8.95 -18.83
CA GLU A 7 -0.50 7.94 -19.79
C GLU A 7 -0.93 6.64 -19.08
N ALA A 8 -0.18 6.21 -18.08
CA ALA A 8 -0.52 5.04 -17.28
C ALA A 8 -1.84 5.24 -16.50
N ILE A 9 -1.99 6.37 -15.79
CA ILE A 9 -3.22 6.72 -15.09
C ILE A 9 -4.42 6.78 -16.04
N HIS A 10 -4.26 7.42 -17.19
CA HIS A 10 -5.31 7.53 -18.18
C HIS A 10 -5.75 6.15 -18.72
N ALA A 11 -4.80 5.29 -19.07
CA ALA A 11 -5.10 3.95 -19.58
C ALA A 11 -5.82 3.08 -18.54
N LEU A 12 -5.37 3.12 -17.26
CA LEU A 12 -6.03 2.40 -16.17
C LEU A 12 -7.44 2.94 -15.91
N THR A 13 -7.63 4.26 -15.97
CA THR A 13 -8.95 4.91 -15.89
C THR A 13 -9.89 4.42 -16.99
N GLN A 14 -9.41 4.34 -18.23
CA GLN A 14 -10.20 3.83 -19.36
C GLN A 14 -10.63 2.37 -19.14
N ARG A 15 -9.77 1.54 -18.53
CA ARG A 15 -10.12 0.15 -18.17
C ARG A 15 -11.24 0.10 -17.15
N LEU A 16 -11.17 0.90 -16.10
CA LEU A 16 -12.22 0.99 -15.09
C LEU A 16 -13.55 1.51 -15.70
N ALA A 17 -13.48 2.48 -16.62
CA ALA A 17 -14.65 2.99 -17.32
C ALA A 17 -15.28 1.94 -18.26
N ALA A 18 -14.45 1.20 -19.01
CA ALA A 18 -14.91 0.12 -19.89
C ALA A 18 -15.62 -1.01 -19.11
N LEU A 19 -15.22 -1.24 -17.86
CA LEU A 19 -15.88 -2.18 -16.93
C LEU A 19 -17.11 -1.58 -16.23
N GLY A 20 -17.49 -0.35 -16.57
CA GLY A 20 -18.66 0.33 -16.00
C GLY A 20 -18.48 0.82 -14.54
N LYS A 21 -17.25 0.77 -14.00
CA LYS A 21 -16.95 1.19 -12.62
C LYS A 21 -16.95 2.71 -12.46
N ILE A 22 -16.67 3.43 -13.54
CA ILE A 22 -16.60 4.89 -13.63
C ILE A 22 -17.62 5.38 -14.64
N SER A 23 -18.40 6.41 -14.30
CA SER A 23 -19.41 7.05 -15.17
C SER A 23 -18.86 8.22 -15.99
N SER A 24 -17.80 8.89 -15.50
CA SER A 24 -17.10 9.97 -16.19
C SER A 24 -15.60 9.84 -15.98
N THR A 25 -14.88 9.56 -17.05
CA THR A 25 -13.42 9.50 -17.05
C THR A 25 -12.78 10.85 -16.74
N GLU A 26 -13.38 11.92 -17.24
CA GLU A 26 -12.89 13.29 -17.05
C GLU A 26 -12.92 13.69 -15.58
N GLN A 27 -14.07 13.55 -14.93
CA GLN A 27 -14.21 13.87 -13.52
C GLN A 27 -13.31 12.99 -12.63
N PHE A 28 -13.14 11.73 -12.99
CA PHE A 28 -12.27 10.85 -12.22
C PHE A 28 -10.80 11.22 -12.38
N LEU A 29 -10.33 11.51 -13.58
CA LEU A 29 -8.97 11.95 -13.87
C LEU A 29 -8.64 13.27 -13.18
N GLU A 30 -9.56 14.25 -13.21
CA GLU A 30 -9.41 15.52 -12.52
C GLU A 30 -9.15 15.30 -11.02
N GLU A 31 -9.93 14.41 -10.38
CA GLU A 31 -9.77 14.10 -8.97
C GLU A 31 -8.45 13.36 -8.67
N VAL A 32 -8.05 12.42 -9.53
CA VAL A 32 -6.76 11.73 -9.39
C VAL A 32 -5.60 12.73 -9.48
N TYR A 33 -5.61 13.63 -10.47
CA TYR A 33 -4.56 14.64 -10.61
C TYR A 33 -4.59 15.69 -9.49
N CYS A 34 -5.78 16.05 -9.01
CA CYS A 34 -5.90 16.87 -7.81
C CYS A 34 -5.24 16.20 -6.61
N ARG A 35 -5.49 14.89 -6.41
CA ARG A 35 -4.84 14.12 -5.33
C ARG A 35 -3.33 14.02 -5.51
N GLU A 36 -2.82 13.78 -6.73
CA GLU A 36 -1.38 13.77 -7.05
C GLU A 36 -0.71 15.11 -6.71
N SER A 37 -1.40 16.23 -6.91
CA SER A 37 -0.87 17.57 -6.60
C SER A 37 -0.77 17.88 -5.11
N LEU A 38 -1.51 17.17 -4.25
CA LEU A 38 -1.50 17.34 -2.80
C LEU A 38 -0.32 16.63 -2.10
N GLY A 39 0.35 15.73 -2.79
CA GLY A 39 1.50 15.00 -2.29
C GLY A 39 1.71 13.68 -3.04
N PRO A 40 2.89 13.11 -2.91
CA PRO A 40 3.29 11.93 -3.66
C PRO A 40 2.37 10.72 -3.38
N THR A 41 2.15 9.92 -4.41
CA THR A 41 1.47 8.63 -4.32
C THR A 41 2.39 7.45 -4.63
N ALA A 42 3.64 7.70 -5.00
CA ALA A 42 4.67 6.69 -4.95
C ALA A 42 5.03 6.40 -3.49
N LEU A 43 5.11 5.13 -3.16
CA LEU A 43 5.25 4.61 -1.79
C LEU A 43 6.61 3.96 -1.55
N GLY A 44 7.55 4.15 -2.47
CA GLY A 44 8.83 3.45 -2.47
C GLY A 44 8.75 2.08 -3.15
N GLU A 45 9.91 1.42 -3.29
CA GLU A 45 10.03 0.06 -3.81
C GLU A 45 9.39 -0.17 -5.19
N GLY A 46 9.35 0.87 -6.03
CA GLY A 46 8.78 0.80 -7.38
C GLY A 46 7.24 0.83 -7.44
N LEU A 47 6.55 1.08 -6.32
CA LEU A 47 5.09 1.08 -6.23
C LEU A 47 4.51 2.49 -6.23
N ALA A 48 3.50 2.74 -7.08
CA ALA A 48 2.64 3.92 -6.98
C ALA A 48 1.17 3.52 -6.82
N VAL A 49 0.44 4.27 -5.97
CA VAL A 49 -0.98 4.05 -5.71
C VAL A 49 -1.77 5.35 -5.95
N PRO A 50 -1.85 5.82 -7.20
CA PRO A 50 -2.73 6.95 -7.53
C PRO A 50 -4.18 6.59 -7.22
N HIS A 51 -4.95 7.56 -6.74
CA HIS A 51 -6.34 7.30 -6.37
C HIS A 51 -7.21 8.55 -6.52
N GLY A 52 -8.47 8.34 -6.82
CA GLY A 52 -9.48 9.39 -6.92
C GLY A 52 -10.76 9.02 -6.19
N LYS A 53 -11.34 10.00 -5.49
CA LYS A 53 -12.60 9.89 -4.76
C LYS A 53 -13.62 10.85 -5.34
N THR A 54 -14.57 10.34 -6.12
CA THR A 54 -15.56 11.18 -6.80
C THR A 54 -16.88 10.46 -7.00
N ALA A 55 -17.96 11.22 -7.12
CA ALA A 55 -19.30 10.71 -7.46
C ALA A 55 -19.36 10.03 -8.85
N ALA A 56 -18.35 10.25 -9.69
CA ALA A 56 -18.21 9.51 -10.93
C ALA A 56 -17.89 8.03 -10.74
N VAL A 57 -17.41 7.62 -9.58
CA VAL A 57 -17.17 6.22 -9.24
C VAL A 57 -18.45 5.59 -8.70
N LYS A 58 -18.90 4.51 -9.36
CA LYS A 58 -20.14 3.80 -9.00
C LYS A 58 -19.94 2.80 -7.87
N GLU A 59 -18.81 2.12 -7.87
CA GLU A 59 -18.40 1.16 -6.85
C GLU A 59 -16.89 1.18 -6.69
N ALA A 60 -16.40 0.81 -5.50
CA ALA A 60 -14.97 0.74 -5.24
C ALA A 60 -14.32 -0.29 -6.17
N ALA A 61 -13.26 0.13 -6.85
CA ALA A 61 -12.54 -0.70 -7.79
C ALA A 61 -11.06 -0.31 -7.86
N PHE A 62 -10.22 -1.20 -8.34
CA PHE A 62 -8.84 -0.89 -8.65
C PHE A 62 -8.43 -1.47 -10.00
N ALA A 63 -7.40 -0.88 -10.59
CA ALA A 63 -6.76 -1.37 -11.79
C ALA A 63 -5.25 -1.42 -11.58
N VAL A 64 -4.60 -2.48 -12.04
CA VAL A 64 -3.17 -2.72 -11.84
C VAL A 64 -2.46 -2.70 -13.18
N ALA A 65 -1.28 -2.08 -13.23
CA ALA A 65 -0.36 -2.18 -14.34
C ALA A 65 1.05 -2.51 -13.85
N THR A 66 1.64 -3.55 -14.40
CA THR A 66 3.08 -3.81 -14.35
C THR A 66 3.75 -3.17 -15.55
N LEU A 67 4.86 -2.51 -15.33
CA LEU A 67 5.55 -1.73 -16.36
C LEU A 67 6.87 -2.42 -16.73
N SER A 68 7.06 -2.70 -18.02
CA SER A 68 8.33 -3.27 -18.52
C SER A 68 9.51 -2.31 -18.42
N GLU A 69 9.22 -1.02 -18.39
CA GLU A 69 10.18 0.05 -18.15
C GLU A 69 9.61 0.95 -17.05
N PRO A 70 10.37 1.19 -15.96
CA PRO A 70 9.92 2.04 -14.88
C PRO A 70 9.65 3.47 -15.35
N LEU A 71 8.61 4.08 -14.80
CA LEU A 71 8.27 5.49 -15.03
C LEU A 71 8.74 6.34 -13.84
N GLN A 72 9.13 7.57 -14.12
CA GLN A 72 9.44 8.54 -13.05
C GLN A 72 8.13 9.01 -12.41
N TRP A 73 8.09 8.90 -11.09
CA TRP A 73 6.96 9.30 -10.25
C TRP A 73 7.42 10.14 -9.08
N GLU A 74 6.62 11.10 -8.64
CA GLU A 74 6.97 11.90 -7.48
C GLU A 74 6.85 11.05 -6.21
N GLY A 75 7.95 10.87 -5.50
CA GLY A 75 8.04 10.18 -4.21
C GLY A 75 8.26 11.15 -3.06
N VAL A 76 8.30 10.64 -1.83
CA VAL A 76 8.47 11.46 -0.61
C VAL A 76 9.84 12.14 -0.58
N ASP A 77 10.88 11.46 -1.02
CA ASP A 77 12.26 11.95 -1.03
C ASP A 77 12.70 12.49 -2.41
N GLY A 78 11.75 12.69 -3.33
CA GLY A 78 11.99 13.11 -4.71
C GLY A 78 11.55 12.07 -5.74
N PRO A 79 11.87 12.29 -7.03
CA PRO A 79 11.45 11.38 -8.09
C PRO A 79 12.02 9.97 -7.90
N GLU A 80 11.17 8.97 -8.03
CA GLU A 80 11.53 7.55 -7.95
C GLU A 80 11.05 6.76 -9.16
N ALA A 81 11.69 5.61 -9.41
CA ALA A 81 11.35 4.72 -10.50
C ALA A 81 10.22 3.78 -10.07
N VAL A 82 9.08 3.83 -10.77
CA VAL A 82 7.88 3.02 -10.49
C VAL A 82 7.66 2.03 -11.62
N ASP A 83 7.51 0.76 -11.29
CA ASP A 83 7.21 -0.34 -12.23
C ASP A 83 5.91 -1.10 -11.91
N LEU A 84 5.27 -0.77 -10.79
CA LEU A 84 3.96 -1.27 -10.40
C LEU A 84 3.02 -0.12 -10.05
N VAL A 85 1.94 0.03 -10.80
CA VAL A 85 0.94 1.07 -10.58
C VAL A 85 -0.40 0.44 -10.22
N VAL A 86 -0.98 0.86 -9.10
CA VAL A 86 -2.31 0.44 -8.66
C VAL A 86 -3.22 1.66 -8.54
N LEU A 87 -4.08 1.87 -9.54
CA LEU A 87 -5.05 2.96 -9.54
C LEU A 87 -6.31 2.57 -8.78
N LEU A 88 -6.67 3.33 -7.74
CA LEU A 88 -7.87 3.10 -6.93
C LEU A 88 -8.99 4.08 -7.30
N ALA A 89 -10.17 3.56 -7.54
CA ALA A 89 -11.40 4.33 -7.74
C ALA A 89 -12.32 4.17 -6.52
N ILE A 90 -12.70 5.29 -5.89
CA ILE A 90 -13.37 5.31 -4.59
C ILE A 90 -14.67 6.10 -4.69
N PRO A 91 -15.84 5.49 -4.40
CA PRO A 91 -17.09 6.22 -4.32
C PRO A 91 -17.16 7.07 -3.05
N PRO A 92 -17.82 8.24 -3.06
CA PRO A 92 -17.87 9.14 -1.91
C PRO A 92 -18.46 8.52 -0.65
N ASN A 93 -19.44 7.64 -0.81
CA ASN A 93 -20.19 7.04 0.30
C ASN A 93 -19.40 5.97 1.07
N GLU A 94 -18.34 5.44 0.49
CA GLU A 94 -17.47 4.42 1.11
C GLU A 94 -16.19 5.00 1.72
N ALA A 95 -16.07 6.31 1.73
CA ALA A 95 -14.85 7.04 2.02
C ALA A 95 -14.34 6.98 3.47
N GLY A 96 -15.13 6.46 4.41
CA GLY A 96 -14.73 6.48 5.82
C GLY A 96 -13.97 5.23 6.27
N THR A 97 -14.44 4.06 5.92
CA THR A 97 -13.90 2.81 6.46
C THR A 97 -13.47 1.79 5.39
N THR A 98 -14.26 1.60 4.35
CA THR A 98 -13.97 0.58 3.32
C THR A 98 -12.75 0.96 2.48
N HIS A 99 -12.66 2.23 2.07
CA HIS A 99 -11.53 2.77 1.33
C HIS A 99 -10.21 2.62 2.12
N MET A 100 -10.23 3.03 3.38
CA MET A 100 -9.04 2.95 4.25
C MET A 100 -8.59 1.51 4.44
N LYS A 101 -9.53 0.60 4.68
CA LYS A 101 -9.25 -0.84 4.80
C LYS A 101 -8.68 -1.43 3.51
N LEU A 102 -9.25 -1.07 2.35
CA LEU A 102 -8.77 -1.55 1.06
C LEU A 102 -7.36 -1.04 0.78
N LEU A 103 -7.11 0.26 0.96
CA LEU A 103 -5.79 0.86 0.76
C LEU A 103 -4.76 0.24 1.72
N THR A 104 -5.10 0.12 3.00
CA THR A 104 -4.24 -0.53 4.00
C THR A 104 -3.94 -1.98 3.63
N ALA A 105 -4.95 -2.79 3.35
CA ALA A 105 -4.76 -4.18 2.98
C ALA A 105 -3.90 -4.34 1.72
N LEU A 106 -4.12 -3.49 0.72
CA LEU A 106 -3.35 -3.50 -0.52
C LEU A 106 -1.89 -3.11 -0.27
N THR A 107 -1.64 -2.00 0.42
CA THR A 107 -0.27 -1.51 0.67
C THR A 107 0.51 -2.45 1.59
N THR A 108 -0.12 -3.01 2.63
CA THR A 108 0.50 -4.02 3.49
C THR A 108 0.91 -5.26 2.67
N ARG A 109 0.02 -5.75 1.82
CA ARG A 109 0.34 -6.90 0.96
C ARG A 109 1.42 -6.60 -0.07
N LEU A 110 1.39 -5.42 -0.69
CA LEU A 110 2.37 -5.00 -1.68
C LEU A 110 3.73 -4.60 -1.06
N ALA A 111 3.83 -4.51 0.26
CA ALA A 111 5.11 -4.44 0.97
C ALA A 111 5.87 -5.78 0.98
N ASP A 112 5.21 -6.89 0.62
CA ASP A 112 5.82 -8.21 0.49
C ASP A 112 6.58 -8.33 -0.84
N ASP A 113 7.92 -8.54 -0.77
CA ASP A 113 8.79 -8.63 -1.94
C ASP A 113 8.47 -9.85 -2.81
N GLU A 114 8.07 -10.99 -2.20
CA GLU A 114 7.74 -12.21 -2.94
C GLU A 114 6.45 -12.01 -3.73
N LEU A 115 5.45 -11.37 -3.09
CA LEU A 115 4.20 -11.04 -3.76
C LEU A 115 4.44 -10.05 -4.91
N ARG A 116 5.26 -8.99 -4.68
CA ARG A 116 5.61 -8.04 -5.76
C ARG A 116 6.33 -8.73 -6.91
N ALA A 117 7.31 -9.58 -6.62
CA ALA A 117 8.03 -10.33 -7.65
C ALA A 117 7.07 -11.24 -8.47
N ARG A 118 6.11 -11.88 -7.81
CA ARG A 118 5.06 -12.68 -8.48
C ARG A 118 4.17 -11.81 -9.36
N ILE A 119 3.73 -10.66 -8.86
CA ILE A 119 2.90 -9.70 -9.64
C ILE A 119 3.69 -9.18 -10.85
N GLN A 120 4.96 -8.81 -10.68
CA GLN A 120 5.82 -8.32 -11.76
C GLN A 120 6.13 -9.40 -12.80
N SER A 121 6.24 -10.66 -12.39
CA SER A 121 6.47 -11.79 -13.31
C SER A 121 5.19 -12.29 -14.01
N ALA A 122 4.02 -11.86 -13.57
CA ALA A 122 2.75 -12.26 -14.18
C ALA A 122 2.67 -11.75 -15.62
N THR A 123 2.43 -12.68 -16.54
CA THR A 123 2.30 -12.38 -17.97
C THR A 123 0.86 -12.32 -18.44
N THR A 124 -0.06 -12.82 -17.60
CA THR A 124 -1.50 -12.85 -17.86
C THR A 124 -2.29 -12.24 -16.72
N PRO A 125 -3.50 -11.69 -17.00
CA PRO A 125 -4.39 -11.20 -15.94
C PRO A 125 -4.75 -12.25 -14.89
N ASP A 126 -4.88 -13.51 -15.28
CA ASP A 126 -5.23 -14.61 -14.36
C ASP A 126 -4.08 -14.93 -13.41
N GLU A 127 -2.84 -14.89 -13.87
CA GLU A 127 -1.66 -15.03 -13.02
C GLU A 127 -1.56 -13.88 -12.00
N LEU A 128 -1.82 -12.65 -12.43
CA LEU A 128 -1.83 -11.47 -11.57
C LEU A 128 -2.92 -11.57 -10.50
N LEU A 129 -4.14 -11.95 -10.89
CA LEU A 129 -5.24 -12.17 -9.96
C LEU A 129 -4.92 -13.29 -8.97
N SER A 130 -4.37 -14.41 -9.44
CA SER A 130 -3.95 -15.52 -8.58
C SER A 130 -2.89 -15.09 -7.56
N ALA A 131 -1.94 -14.23 -7.96
CA ALA A 131 -0.96 -13.68 -7.05
C ALA A 131 -1.62 -12.78 -5.98
N LEU A 132 -2.61 -11.97 -6.36
CA LEU A 132 -3.35 -11.10 -5.46
C LEU A 132 -4.32 -11.87 -4.55
N ASP A 133 -4.90 -12.98 -4.99
CA ASP A 133 -5.84 -13.78 -4.20
C ASP A 133 -5.15 -14.72 -3.21
N ASP A 134 -3.89 -15.04 -3.46
CA ASP A 134 -3.11 -15.86 -2.53
C ASP A 134 -3.04 -15.13 -1.17
N LYS A 135 -3.77 -15.68 -0.21
CA LYS A 135 -3.69 -15.23 1.19
C LYS A 135 -2.34 -15.69 1.70
N GLY A 136 -1.30 -14.92 1.39
CA GLY A 136 0.01 -15.14 1.99
C GLY A 136 -0.21 -15.40 3.46
N ASP A 137 0.32 -16.48 3.97
CA ASP A 137 0.25 -16.80 5.38
C ASP A 137 0.70 -15.57 6.16
N ALA A 138 -0.26 -14.87 6.76
CA ALA A 138 -0.01 -13.89 7.79
C ALA A 138 0.51 -14.66 9.02
N GLN A 139 1.67 -15.26 8.89
CA GLN A 139 2.37 -15.91 10.00
C GLN A 139 3.18 -14.83 10.73
N HIS A 140 2.46 -14.14 11.58
CA HIS A 140 2.63 -14.09 13.01
C HIS A 140 4.05 -14.40 13.51
N THR A 141 4.67 -13.34 14.06
CA THR A 141 5.64 -13.35 15.16
C THR A 141 6.16 -14.73 15.53
N ALA A 142 7.16 -15.23 14.82
CA ALA A 142 8.02 -16.25 15.40
C ALA A 142 8.70 -15.61 16.60
N SER A 143 8.24 -15.93 17.83
CA SER A 143 8.93 -15.49 19.04
C SER A 143 10.17 -16.36 19.22
N PHE A 144 11.33 -15.74 19.20
CA PHE A 144 12.60 -16.40 19.46
C PHE A 144 12.84 -16.37 20.98
N SER A 145 12.89 -17.54 21.63
CA SER A 145 12.90 -17.69 23.10
C SER A 145 14.05 -17.00 23.84
N TYR A 146 15.12 -16.57 23.15
CA TYR A 146 16.28 -15.87 23.71
C TYR A 146 16.72 -14.65 22.89
N ALA A 147 15.90 -14.20 21.96
CA ALA A 147 16.23 -13.05 21.11
C ALA A 147 15.91 -11.72 21.83
N PRO A 148 16.67 -10.67 21.57
CA PRO A 148 16.33 -9.32 22.00
C PRO A 148 14.91 -8.94 21.58
N THR A 149 14.20 -8.23 22.43
CA THR A 149 12.86 -7.70 22.12
C THR A 149 12.95 -6.22 21.78
N ILE A 150 12.41 -5.85 20.63
CA ILE A 150 12.30 -4.46 20.19
C ILE A 150 10.82 -4.13 20.08
N VAL A 151 10.40 -3.05 20.71
CA VAL A 151 9.05 -2.52 20.57
C VAL A 151 9.06 -1.32 19.63
N CYS A 152 8.05 -1.23 18.80
CA CYS A 152 7.97 -0.20 17.79
C CYS A 152 6.61 0.50 17.84
N VAL A 153 6.59 1.78 17.50
CA VAL A 153 5.36 2.54 17.24
C VAL A 153 5.47 3.12 15.86
N THR A 154 4.46 2.86 15.03
CA THR A 154 4.37 3.43 13.69
C THR A 154 3.18 4.37 13.59
N ALA A 155 3.40 5.54 13.00
CA ALA A 155 2.37 6.53 12.73
C ALA A 155 2.68 7.29 11.43
N CYS A 156 1.69 7.94 10.86
CA CYS A 156 1.90 8.94 9.82
C CYS A 156 0.76 9.96 9.88
N PRO A 157 0.91 11.16 9.29
CA PRO A 157 -0.12 12.19 9.34
C PRO A 157 -1.49 11.75 8.83
N ALA A 158 -1.52 10.89 7.81
CA ALA A 158 -2.76 10.31 7.28
C ALA A 158 -3.22 9.05 8.04
N GLY A 159 -2.33 8.43 8.84
CA GLY A 159 -2.62 7.21 9.60
C GLY A 159 -2.94 5.98 8.75
N ILE A 160 -2.45 5.94 7.49
CA ILE A 160 -2.85 4.90 6.53
C ILE A 160 -1.61 4.16 6.00
N ALA A 161 -1.30 4.30 4.73
CA ALA A 161 -0.33 3.47 4.02
C ALA A 161 1.03 3.38 4.73
N HIS A 162 1.66 4.51 5.03
CA HIS A 162 3.00 4.52 5.61
C HIS A 162 3.05 3.89 7.01
N THR A 163 2.01 4.07 7.83
CA THR A 163 1.91 3.45 9.16
C THR A 163 2.00 1.92 9.07
N TYR A 164 1.22 1.33 8.16
CA TYR A 164 1.14 -0.13 8.02
C TYR A 164 2.34 -0.70 7.26
N MET A 165 2.83 0.00 6.23
CA MET A 165 4.03 -0.40 5.51
C MET A 165 5.26 -0.39 6.44
N ALA A 166 5.44 0.66 7.24
CA ALA A 166 6.53 0.73 8.21
C ALA A 166 6.47 -0.42 9.21
N ALA A 167 5.27 -0.76 9.70
CA ALA A 167 5.09 -1.89 10.60
C ALA A 167 5.52 -3.21 9.94
N GLU A 168 5.07 -3.48 8.70
CA GLU A 168 5.43 -4.69 7.97
C GLU A 168 6.94 -4.79 7.73
N TYR A 169 7.59 -3.69 7.34
CA TYR A 169 9.04 -3.67 7.15
C TYR A 169 9.81 -3.92 8.44
N LEU A 170 9.35 -3.36 9.58
CA LEU A 170 9.96 -3.62 10.89
C LEU A 170 9.82 -5.09 11.28
N GLU A 171 8.63 -5.67 11.14
CA GLU A 171 8.38 -7.09 11.43
C GLU A 171 9.22 -8.01 10.53
N LYS A 172 9.32 -7.67 9.23
CA LYS A 172 10.16 -8.41 8.28
C LYS A 172 11.65 -8.31 8.62
N ALA A 173 12.13 -7.14 9.02
CA ALA A 173 13.50 -6.95 9.49
C ALA A 173 13.76 -7.78 10.74
N GLY A 174 12.82 -7.83 11.68
CA GLY A 174 12.90 -8.66 12.88
C GLY A 174 13.05 -10.14 12.55
N ARG A 175 12.22 -10.64 11.65
CA ARG A 175 12.31 -12.04 11.16
C ARG A 175 13.68 -12.33 10.54
N LYS A 176 14.20 -11.44 9.69
CA LYS A 176 15.51 -11.59 9.06
C LYS A 176 16.68 -11.58 10.05
N LEU A 177 16.59 -10.77 11.10
CA LEU A 177 17.63 -10.59 12.11
C LEU A 177 17.50 -11.55 13.31
N GLY A 178 16.43 -12.32 13.39
CA GLY A 178 16.16 -13.21 14.52
C GLY A 178 15.89 -12.46 15.82
N VAL A 179 15.27 -11.29 15.76
CA VAL A 179 14.85 -10.46 16.90
C VAL A 179 13.33 -10.46 17.03
N ASN A 180 12.84 -10.40 18.28
CA ASN A 180 11.42 -10.23 18.55
C ASN A 180 11.03 -8.77 18.32
N ILE A 181 10.12 -8.51 17.38
CA ILE A 181 9.59 -7.18 17.12
C ILE A 181 8.09 -7.17 17.37
N TYR A 182 7.63 -6.18 18.14
CA TYR A 182 6.23 -5.89 18.40
C TYR A 182 5.95 -4.47 17.97
N VAL A 183 4.94 -4.27 17.10
CA VAL A 183 4.65 -2.96 16.50
C VAL A 183 3.25 -2.51 16.86
N GLU A 184 3.15 -1.42 17.61
CA GLU A 184 1.90 -0.68 17.79
C GLU A 184 1.66 0.23 16.58
N LYS A 185 0.52 0.06 15.91
CA LYS A 185 0.14 0.82 14.72
C LYS A 185 -0.85 1.92 15.12
N GLN A 186 -0.44 3.17 15.02
CA GLN A 186 -1.30 4.33 15.28
C GLN A 186 -1.85 4.86 13.94
N GLY A 187 -2.89 4.18 13.47
CA GLY A 187 -3.51 4.43 12.20
C GLY A 187 -4.81 5.24 12.30
N ALA A 188 -5.42 5.52 11.15
CA ALA A 188 -6.70 6.24 11.07
C ALA A 188 -7.87 5.50 11.70
N ASN A 189 -7.76 4.18 11.90
CA ASN A 189 -8.74 3.36 12.62
C ASN A 189 -8.51 3.35 14.14
N GLY A 190 -7.54 4.10 14.64
CA GLY A 190 -7.13 4.11 16.04
C GLY A 190 -5.82 3.36 16.28
N ILE A 191 -5.64 2.88 17.50
CA ILE A 191 -4.45 2.13 17.89
C ILE A 191 -4.73 0.62 17.71
N GLU A 192 -3.94 0.00 16.85
CA GLU A 192 -3.98 -1.44 16.61
C GLU A 192 -2.72 -2.10 17.19
N GLU A 193 -2.85 -3.34 17.64
CA GLU A 193 -1.77 -4.13 18.22
C GLU A 193 -1.03 -3.39 19.36
N ARG A 194 -1.82 -2.78 20.27
CA ARG A 194 -1.28 -2.00 21.39
C ARG A 194 -0.25 -2.82 22.18
N LEU A 195 0.90 -2.21 22.43
CA LEU A 195 1.97 -2.82 23.22
C LEU A 195 1.51 -3.13 24.65
N THR A 196 1.77 -4.35 25.09
CA THR A 196 1.46 -4.79 26.45
C THR A 196 2.54 -4.37 27.44
N ALA A 197 2.18 -4.31 28.72
CA ALA A 197 3.17 -4.02 29.77
C ALA A 197 4.31 -5.06 29.81
N GLU A 198 4.04 -6.32 29.48
CA GLU A 198 5.04 -7.37 29.42
C GLU A 198 6.02 -7.12 28.27
N GLN A 199 5.52 -6.79 27.06
CA GLN A 199 6.35 -6.45 25.90
C GLN A 199 7.23 -5.22 26.19
N LEU A 200 6.66 -4.17 26.79
CA LEU A 200 7.39 -2.97 27.18
C LEU A 200 8.48 -3.25 28.21
N ASN A 201 8.19 -4.08 29.21
CA ASN A 201 9.16 -4.43 30.26
C ASN A 201 10.29 -5.34 29.75
N SER A 202 10.03 -6.17 28.75
CA SER A 202 11.02 -7.05 28.12
C SER A 202 11.83 -6.35 27.00
N ALA A 203 11.43 -5.15 26.60
CA ALA A 203 12.05 -4.44 25.51
C ALA A 203 13.50 -4.02 25.80
N THR A 204 14.39 -4.38 24.90
CA THR A 204 15.79 -3.94 24.89
C THR A 204 15.94 -2.59 24.20
N ALA A 205 15.06 -2.28 23.25
CA ALA A 205 15.05 -1.03 22.48
C ALA A 205 13.64 -0.66 22.04
N CYS A 206 13.45 0.61 21.69
CA CYS A 206 12.22 1.13 21.15
C CYS A 206 12.50 1.92 19.85
N ILE A 207 11.66 1.73 18.83
CA ILE A 207 11.73 2.46 17.56
C ILE A 207 10.43 3.24 17.38
N PHE A 208 10.54 4.53 17.09
CA PHE A 208 9.43 5.38 16.69
C PHE A 208 9.59 5.73 15.21
N ALA A 209 8.65 5.28 14.38
CA ALA A 209 8.53 5.58 12.96
C ALA A 209 7.24 6.39 12.74
N ALA A 210 7.31 7.72 12.99
CA ALA A 210 6.19 8.64 13.00
C ALA A 210 6.48 9.90 12.18
#